data_8a4f83a3edc668baa66166565247dee2
#
_entry.id   8a4f83a3edc668baa66166565247dee2
#
_cell.length_a   1.000
_cell.length_b   1.000
_cell.length_c   1.000
_cell.angle_alpha   90.00
_cell.angle_beta   90.00
_cell.angle_gamma   90.00
#
_symmetry.space_group_name_H-M   'P 1'
#
loop_
_entity.id
_entity.type
_entity.pdbx_description
1 polymer ?
#
loop_
_entity_poly.entity_id
_entity_poly.type
_entity_poly.pdbx_seq_one_letter_code
_entity_poly.pdbx_strand_id
1 'polypeptide(L)'
;MNEHKISICIASYGDDVGPLLLELKHCVEFGLPELWSTEVLISDQFYKRHKNADSWEQTFGCRYLHTPLTKGRSVNRNGLSTLADGDFLLFLDADALPKTPGFLNRYCNYALQSSVLVGGTAYRPGYKSDELRVKVGKIKEEITPQVRDKNPYGSFSAFNFMIRRDVFCDIYFSEKMLEYGHEDTLFGLELKYRNIDIMHIDNPAYHMGIDSGEDFMEKTATAVDSLAALIQAGKIDEDITLFRVYRILQKFGIHMILRLLHAAFGNGIKKGLASGYLPLFFFDLYKLLRLSSHSIKIGRRMP
;
A
#
# COMPACT_ATOMS: atom_id res chain seq x y z
N MET A 1 -8.54 4.82 -33.85
CA MET A 1 -8.34 4.22 -32.51
C MET A 1 -7.80 5.34 -31.64
N ASN A 2 -8.25 5.47 -30.41
CA ASN A 2 -7.76 6.52 -29.51
C ASN A 2 -6.38 6.14 -28.98
N GLU A 3 -5.48 7.11 -28.90
CA GLU A 3 -4.22 6.98 -28.18
C GLU A 3 -4.49 6.95 -26.66
N HIS A 4 -3.75 6.12 -25.92
CA HIS A 4 -3.84 6.00 -24.49
C HIS A 4 -2.50 6.31 -23.83
N LYS A 5 -2.55 6.94 -22.68
CA LYS A 5 -1.35 7.32 -21.92
C LYS A 5 -1.44 6.86 -20.46
N ILE A 6 -0.37 6.27 -19.97
CA ILE A 6 -0.20 5.94 -18.55
C ILE A 6 0.74 6.96 -17.91
N SER A 7 0.27 7.65 -16.87
CA SER A 7 1.14 8.41 -15.98
C SER A 7 1.60 7.51 -14.83
N ILE A 8 2.87 7.17 -14.79
CA ILE A 8 3.50 6.40 -13.72
C ILE A 8 3.83 7.37 -12.59
N CYS A 9 3.11 7.24 -11.49
CA CYS A 9 3.14 8.14 -10.33
C CYS A 9 3.92 7.51 -9.19
N ILE A 10 5.10 8.05 -8.87
CA ILE A 10 6.01 7.54 -7.83
C ILE A 10 6.05 8.52 -6.66
N ALA A 11 5.50 8.12 -5.52
CA ALA A 11 5.57 8.89 -4.29
C ALA A 11 6.82 8.50 -3.49
N SER A 12 7.71 9.46 -3.23
CA SER A 12 9.01 9.25 -2.56
C SER A 12 9.15 10.10 -1.30
N TYR A 13 10.02 9.66 -0.39
CA TYR A 13 10.46 10.43 0.76
C TYR A 13 11.99 10.30 0.92
N GLY A 14 12.74 10.77 -0.07
CA GLY A 14 14.20 10.71 -0.11
C GLY A 14 14.75 9.36 -0.59
N ASP A 15 13.90 8.53 -1.18
CA ASP A 15 14.28 7.21 -1.66
C ASP A 15 15.15 7.30 -2.92
N ASP A 16 16.04 6.32 -3.11
CA ASP A 16 16.74 6.12 -4.38
C ASP A 16 15.81 5.38 -5.37
N VAL A 17 15.13 6.13 -6.21
CA VAL A 17 14.24 5.57 -7.25
C VAL A 17 14.98 5.13 -8.52
N GLY A 18 16.30 5.28 -8.59
CA GLY A 18 17.10 4.90 -9.76
C GLY A 18 16.89 3.45 -10.21
N PRO A 19 16.90 2.46 -9.33
CA PRO A 19 16.58 1.07 -9.69
C PRO A 19 15.20 0.89 -10.29
N LEU A 20 14.18 1.55 -9.74
CA LEU A 20 12.80 1.51 -10.29
C LEU A 20 12.74 2.14 -11.68
N LEU A 21 13.37 3.30 -11.88
CA LEU A 21 13.42 3.97 -13.18
C LEU A 21 14.10 3.11 -14.26
N LEU A 22 15.16 2.41 -13.89
CA LEU A 22 15.86 1.49 -14.80
C LEU A 22 14.94 0.33 -15.22
N GLU A 23 14.24 -0.29 -14.28
CA GLU A 23 13.31 -1.38 -14.61
C GLU A 23 12.09 -0.88 -15.42
N LEU A 24 11.57 0.31 -15.15
CA LEU A 24 10.52 0.91 -15.96
C LEU A 24 10.98 1.19 -17.40
N LYS A 25 12.23 1.65 -17.58
CA LYS A 25 12.84 1.80 -18.91
C LYS A 25 12.90 0.46 -19.64
N HIS A 26 13.37 -0.60 -18.98
CA HIS A 26 13.37 -1.94 -19.56
C HIS A 26 11.95 -2.42 -19.93
N CYS A 27 10.93 -2.08 -19.13
CA CYS A 27 9.54 -2.41 -19.47
C CYS A 27 9.06 -1.66 -20.72
N VAL A 28 9.45 -0.40 -20.91
CA VAL A 28 9.14 0.38 -22.13
C VAL A 28 9.88 -0.19 -23.35
N GLU A 29 11.17 -0.53 -23.21
CA GLU A 29 11.99 -1.14 -24.24
C GLU A 29 11.51 -2.55 -24.63
N PHE A 30 10.92 -3.30 -23.71
CA PHE A 30 10.27 -4.59 -23.98
C PHE A 30 9.09 -4.43 -24.95
N GLY A 31 8.44 -3.28 -24.94
CA GLY A 31 7.39 -2.88 -25.85
C GLY A 31 6.04 -2.65 -25.19
N LEU A 32 5.43 -1.55 -25.53
CA LEU A 32 4.04 -1.24 -25.22
C LEU A 32 3.16 -1.63 -26.42
N PRO A 33 1.86 -1.93 -26.20
CA PRO A 33 0.95 -2.11 -27.32
C PRO A 33 0.88 -0.83 -28.17
N GLU A 34 0.56 -1.00 -29.45
CA GLU A 34 0.34 0.13 -30.37
C GLU A 34 -0.65 1.13 -29.76
N LEU A 35 -0.39 2.41 -29.94
CA LEU A 35 -1.19 3.53 -29.40
C LEU A 35 -1.09 3.74 -27.87
N TRP A 36 -0.17 3.07 -27.19
CA TRP A 36 0.11 3.34 -25.79
C TRP A 36 1.40 4.12 -25.61
N SER A 37 1.37 5.08 -24.69
CA SER A 37 2.53 5.86 -24.27
C SER A 37 2.59 5.97 -22.75
N THR A 38 3.75 6.38 -22.22
CA THR A 38 3.94 6.56 -20.79
C THR A 38 4.63 7.87 -20.48
N GLU A 39 4.40 8.39 -19.29
CA GLU A 39 5.24 9.39 -18.63
C GLU A 39 5.55 8.94 -17.21
N VAL A 40 6.62 9.45 -16.62
CA VAL A 40 7.00 9.16 -15.25
C VAL A 40 7.05 10.45 -14.44
N LEU A 41 6.29 10.48 -13.34
CA LEU A 41 6.20 11.58 -12.40
C LEU A 41 6.69 11.09 -11.03
N ILE A 42 7.66 11.81 -10.45
CA ILE A 42 8.18 11.52 -9.11
C ILE A 42 7.90 12.74 -8.24
N SER A 43 7.26 12.54 -7.10
CA SER A 43 7.11 13.59 -6.09
C SER A 43 7.81 13.17 -4.81
N ASP A 44 8.85 13.93 -4.46
CA ASP A 44 9.67 13.67 -3.28
C ASP A 44 9.42 14.74 -2.20
N GLN A 45 8.94 14.27 -1.06
CA GLN A 45 8.60 15.10 0.10
C GLN A 45 9.76 15.24 1.11
N PHE A 46 10.93 14.68 0.83
CA PHE A 46 12.08 14.81 1.72
C PHE A 46 12.55 16.26 1.81
N TYR A 47 13.11 16.65 2.95
CA TYR A 47 13.52 18.06 3.17
C TYR A 47 14.64 18.53 2.23
N LYS A 48 15.41 17.62 1.65
CA LYS A 48 16.45 17.91 0.65
C LYS A 48 16.11 17.23 -0.66
N ARG A 49 16.28 17.99 -1.78
CA ARG A 49 16.21 17.40 -3.13
C ARG A 49 17.23 16.28 -3.28
N HIS A 50 16.82 15.15 -3.83
CA HIS A 50 17.69 14.01 -4.03
C HIS A 50 18.86 14.36 -4.98
N LYS A 51 20.08 13.95 -4.63
CA LYS A 51 21.31 14.31 -5.38
C LYS A 51 21.33 13.83 -6.84
N ASN A 52 20.63 12.75 -7.14
CA ASN A 52 20.55 12.17 -8.48
C ASN A 52 19.34 12.68 -9.29
N ALA A 53 18.52 13.58 -8.75
CA ALA A 53 17.27 14.02 -9.39
C ALA A 53 17.50 14.51 -10.83
N ASP A 54 18.48 15.41 -11.04
CA ASP A 54 18.77 15.96 -12.38
C ASP A 54 19.28 14.88 -13.34
N SER A 55 20.06 13.92 -12.85
CA SER A 55 20.51 12.78 -13.63
C SER A 55 19.36 11.86 -14.02
N TRP A 56 18.38 11.64 -13.14
CA TRP A 56 17.19 10.86 -13.44
C TRP A 56 16.34 11.53 -14.51
N GLU A 57 16.11 12.83 -14.41
CA GLU A 57 15.36 13.60 -15.42
C GLU A 57 16.02 13.50 -16.80
N GLN A 58 17.36 13.66 -16.86
CA GLN A 58 18.12 13.55 -18.11
C GLN A 58 18.16 12.14 -18.70
N THR A 59 18.34 11.11 -17.85
CA THR A 59 18.57 9.73 -18.30
C THR A 59 17.26 9.01 -18.64
N PHE A 60 16.20 9.29 -17.89
CA PHE A 60 14.94 8.53 -17.97
C PHE A 60 13.77 9.38 -18.51
N GLY A 61 13.96 10.69 -18.73
CA GLY A 61 12.89 11.58 -19.18
C GLY A 61 11.75 11.73 -18.18
N CYS A 62 11.99 11.46 -16.87
CA CYS A 62 11.00 11.63 -15.84
C CYS A 62 10.89 13.10 -15.41
N ARG A 63 9.78 13.47 -14.78
CA ARG A 63 9.60 14.77 -14.11
C ARG A 63 9.76 14.59 -12.61
N TYR A 64 10.79 15.20 -12.03
CA TYR A 64 11.07 15.13 -10.59
C TYR A 64 10.61 16.40 -9.87
N LEU A 65 9.66 16.25 -8.98
CA LEU A 65 9.04 17.32 -8.21
C LEU A 65 9.51 17.24 -6.76
N HIS A 66 10.22 18.26 -6.30
CA HIS A 66 10.63 18.38 -4.91
C HIS A 66 9.58 19.16 -4.11
N THR A 67 8.85 18.48 -3.22
CA THR A 67 7.68 19.01 -2.51
C THR A 67 7.84 18.91 -0.97
N PRO A 68 8.89 19.50 -0.36
CA PRO A 68 9.26 19.27 1.03
C PRO A 68 8.25 19.82 2.05
N LEU A 69 7.36 20.71 1.63
CA LEU A 69 6.34 21.32 2.49
C LEU A 69 5.05 20.49 2.59
N THR A 70 4.87 19.54 1.69
CA THR A 70 3.74 18.61 1.74
C THR A 70 4.07 17.44 2.65
N LYS A 71 3.08 16.90 3.36
CA LYS A 71 3.31 15.78 4.28
C LYS A 71 2.25 14.70 4.10
N GLY A 72 2.72 13.46 4.02
CA GLY A 72 1.88 12.27 3.99
C GLY A 72 1.70 11.66 2.60
N ARG A 73 1.62 10.32 2.57
CA ARG A 73 1.51 9.53 1.34
C ARG A 73 0.27 9.89 0.52
N SER A 74 -0.87 10.12 1.19
CA SER A 74 -2.13 10.51 0.54
C SER A 74 -1.97 11.83 -0.22
N VAL A 75 -1.42 12.88 0.44
CA VAL A 75 -1.18 14.19 -0.17
C VAL A 75 -0.24 14.07 -1.37
N ASN A 76 0.81 13.25 -1.22
CA ASN A 76 1.79 13.02 -2.29
C ASN A 76 1.14 12.37 -3.53
N ARG A 77 0.39 11.27 -3.35
CA ARG A 77 -0.31 10.60 -4.45
C ARG A 77 -1.38 11.49 -5.08
N ASN A 78 -2.16 12.23 -4.28
CA ASN A 78 -3.15 13.18 -4.80
C ASN A 78 -2.49 14.29 -5.62
N GLY A 79 -1.36 14.85 -5.15
CA GLY A 79 -0.59 15.86 -5.86
C GLY A 79 -0.07 15.36 -7.21
N LEU A 80 0.43 14.12 -7.27
CA LEU A 80 0.89 13.50 -8.53
C LEU A 80 -0.26 13.39 -9.55
N SER A 81 -1.46 13.01 -9.12
CA SER A 81 -2.61 12.88 -10.02
C SER A 81 -3.03 14.18 -10.67
N THR A 82 -2.81 15.33 -10.01
CA THR A 82 -3.13 16.65 -10.58
C THR A 82 -2.15 17.10 -11.66
N LEU A 83 -0.96 16.51 -11.68
CA LEU A 83 0.14 16.84 -12.60
C LEU A 83 0.24 15.83 -13.75
N ALA A 84 -0.50 14.75 -13.66
CA ALA A 84 -0.55 13.67 -14.61
C ALA A 84 -1.38 14.04 -15.84
N ASP A 85 -0.85 13.74 -17.05
CA ASP A 85 -1.52 14.00 -18.32
C ASP A 85 -2.19 12.73 -18.89
N GLY A 86 -1.89 11.54 -18.33
CA GLY A 86 -2.38 10.25 -18.81
C GLY A 86 -3.86 9.99 -18.48
N ASP A 87 -4.48 9.12 -19.26
CA ASP A 87 -5.84 8.61 -19.02
C ASP A 87 -5.88 7.66 -17.83
N PHE A 88 -4.74 7.02 -17.57
CA PHE A 88 -4.55 6.07 -16.48
C PHE A 88 -3.40 6.50 -15.58
N LEU A 89 -3.59 6.38 -14.27
CA LEU A 89 -2.57 6.63 -13.25
C LEU A 89 -2.08 5.28 -12.73
N LEU A 90 -0.81 4.97 -12.92
CA LEU A 90 -0.14 3.82 -12.33
C LEU A 90 0.66 4.29 -11.12
N PHE A 91 0.16 4.01 -9.93
CA PHE A 91 0.87 4.31 -8.69
C PHE A 91 1.81 3.17 -8.33
N LEU A 92 3.05 3.52 -8.08
CA LEU A 92 4.11 2.64 -7.57
C LEU A 92 4.77 3.28 -6.37
N ASP A 93 4.99 2.51 -5.29
CA ASP A 93 5.85 2.98 -4.22
C ASP A 93 7.31 3.05 -4.71
N ALA A 94 8.11 3.93 -4.14
CA ALA A 94 9.49 4.20 -4.58
C ALA A 94 10.41 2.97 -4.51
N ASP A 95 10.06 1.99 -3.70
CA ASP A 95 10.77 0.73 -3.48
C ASP A 95 10.13 -0.47 -4.20
N ALA A 96 9.18 -0.21 -5.10
CA ALA A 96 8.57 -1.23 -5.95
C ALA A 96 9.43 -1.49 -7.19
N LEU A 97 9.78 -2.75 -7.46
CA LEU A 97 10.45 -3.11 -8.72
C LEU A 97 9.56 -4.03 -9.55
N PRO A 98 9.24 -3.68 -10.81
CA PRO A 98 8.56 -4.58 -11.74
C PRO A 98 9.17 -5.99 -11.74
N LYS A 99 8.36 -7.03 -11.58
CA LYS A 99 8.86 -8.40 -11.51
C LYS A 99 9.24 -8.96 -12.89
N THR A 100 8.66 -8.42 -13.95
CA THR A 100 8.85 -8.92 -15.32
C THR A 100 8.95 -7.77 -16.32
N PRO A 101 9.69 -7.91 -17.42
CA PRO A 101 9.76 -6.87 -18.46
C PRO A 101 8.39 -6.52 -19.07
N GLY A 102 7.45 -7.47 -19.14
CA GLY A 102 6.08 -7.24 -19.62
C GLY A 102 5.14 -6.55 -18.64
N PHE A 103 5.66 -5.96 -17.56
CA PHE A 103 4.87 -5.36 -16.49
C PHE A 103 3.93 -4.24 -17.01
N LEU A 104 4.42 -3.28 -17.77
CA LEU A 104 3.61 -2.19 -18.33
C LEU A 104 2.65 -2.71 -19.41
N ASN A 105 3.13 -3.60 -20.30
CA ASN A 105 2.30 -4.22 -21.31
C ASN A 105 1.08 -4.94 -20.70
N ARG A 106 1.28 -5.63 -19.58
CA ARG A 106 0.18 -6.31 -18.88
C ARG A 106 -0.86 -5.33 -18.34
N TYR A 107 -0.46 -4.19 -17.79
CA TYR A 107 -1.40 -3.15 -17.41
C TYR A 107 -2.19 -2.61 -18.60
N CYS A 108 -1.53 -2.32 -19.73
CA CYS A 108 -2.21 -1.88 -20.95
C CYS A 108 -3.28 -2.87 -21.41
N ASN A 109 -2.99 -4.18 -21.36
CA ASN A 109 -3.91 -5.22 -21.82
C ASN A 109 -5.18 -5.34 -20.96
N TYR A 110 -5.13 -4.94 -19.70
CA TYR A 110 -6.29 -4.97 -18.79
C TYR A 110 -6.95 -3.60 -18.56
N ALA A 111 -6.30 -2.50 -18.94
CA ALA A 111 -6.72 -1.13 -18.64
C ALA A 111 -8.15 -0.79 -19.08
N LEU A 112 -8.58 -1.35 -20.22
CA LEU A 112 -9.91 -1.09 -20.78
C LEU A 112 -10.99 -2.04 -20.23
N GLN A 113 -10.62 -3.01 -19.37
CA GLN A 113 -11.55 -3.98 -18.79
C GLN A 113 -12.08 -3.58 -17.42
N SER A 114 -11.32 -2.77 -16.66
CA SER A 114 -11.72 -2.30 -15.35
C SER A 114 -11.15 -0.91 -15.06
N SER A 115 -11.86 -0.14 -14.25
CA SER A 115 -11.42 1.19 -13.83
C SER A 115 -10.26 1.15 -12.82
N VAL A 116 -10.12 0.04 -12.07
CA VAL A 116 -9.08 -0.14 -11.07
C VAL A 116 -8.44 -1.51 -11.23
N LEU A 117 -7.12 -1.54 -11.40
CA LEU A 117 -6.32 -2.76 -11.49
C LEU A 117 -5.31 -2.80 -10.36
N VAL A 118 -5.22 -3.92 -9.64
CA VAL A 118 -4.23 -4.11 -8.56
C VAL A 118 -3.29 -5.24 -8.95
N GLY A 119 -2.01 -4.91 -9.15
CA GLY A 119 -0.98 -5.86 -9.63
C GLY A 119 -0.52 -6.86 -8.58
N GLY A 120 -0.45 -6.42 -7.33
CA GLY A 120 0.01 -7.24 -6.21
C GLY A 120 1.49 -7.04 -5.87
N THR A 121 1.90 -7.73 -4.81
CA THR A 121 3.24 -7.64 -4.22
C THR A 121 3.96 -8.98 -4.35
N ALA A 122 5.27 -8.96 -4.53
CA ALA A 122 6.15 -10.12 -4.44
C ALA A 122 7.38 -9.81 -3.59
N TYR A 123 8.05 -10.85 -3.12
CA TYR A 123 9.30 -10.77 -2.37
C TYR A 123 10.41 -11.49 -3.14
N ARG A 124 11.49 -10.79 -3.42
CA ARG A 124 12.60 -11.32 -4.21
C ARG A 124 13.25 -12.52 -3.48
N PRO A 125 13.37 -13.68 -4.14
CA PRO A 125 13.98 -14.87 -3.54
C PRO A 125 15.39 -14.56 -3.00
N GLY A 126 15.69 -15.00 -1.78
CA GLY A 126 16.99 -14.80 -1.13
C GLY A 126 17.29 -13.38 -0.61
N TYR A 127 16.52 -12.37 -1.03
CA TYR A 127 16.72 -11.00 -0.56
C TYR A 127 16.12 -10.80 0.83
N LYS A 128 17.00 -10.51 1.82
CA LYS A 128 16.61 -10.30 3.22
C LYS A 128 15.56 -11.32 3.76
N SER A 129 15.68 -12.59 3.32
CA SER A 129 14.68 -13.63 3.59
C SER A 129 14.44 -13.94 5.06
N ASP A 130 15.41 -13.62 5.91
CA ASP A 130 15.33 -13.87 7.36
C ASP A 130 14.63 -12.75 8.13
N GLU A 131 14.45 -11.59 7.51
CA GLU A 131 13.74 -10.46 8.12
C GLU A 131 12.27 -10.77 8.37
N LEU A 132 11.76 -10.33 9.53
CA LEU A 132 10.36 -10.50 9.92
C LEU A 132 9.42 -9.91 8.84
N ARG A 133 9.77 -8.73 8.28
CA ARG A 133 8.99 -8.05 7.24
C ARG A 133 8.78 -8.95 6.02
N VAL A 134 9.84 -9.63 5.56
CA VAL A 134 9.77 -10.55 4.42
C VAL A 134 8.93 -11.79 4.74
N LYS A 135 9.14 -12.39 5.93
CA LYS A 135 8.39 -13.57 6.36
C LYS A 135 6.88 -13.29 6.45
N VAL A 136 6.50 -12.16 7.04
CA VAL A 136 5.10 -11.72 7.11
C VAL A 136 4.55 -11.41 5.73
N GLY A 137 5.29 -10.66 4.92
CA GLY A 137 4.86 -10.24 3.59
C GLY A 137 4.61 -11.41 2.64
N LYS A 138 5.46 -12.43 2.63
CA LYS A 138 5.25 -13.66 1.84
C LYS A 138 3.95 -14.39 2.19
N ILE A 139 3.52 -14.34 3.44
CA ILE A 139 2.28 -15.02 3.87
C ILE A 139 1.05 -14.11 3.65
N LYS A 140 1.19 -12.79 3.84
CA LYS A 140 0.05 -11.87 3.91
C LYS A 140 -0.16 -11.03 2.66
N GLU A 141 0.88 -10.81 1.85
CA GLU A 141 0.88 -9.89 0.72
C GLU A 141 1.20 -10.57 -0.62
N GLU A 142 2.09 -11.57 -0.63
CA GLU A 142 2.41 -12.35 -1.84
C GLU A 142 1.34 -13.40 -2.09
N ILE A 143 0.11 -12.94 -2.34
CA ILE A 143 -1.07 -13.77 -2.56
C ILE A 143 -1.61 -13.61 -3.99
N THR A 144 -2.14 -14.70 -4.55
CA THR A 144 -2.60 -14.73 -5.93
C THR A 144 -3.86 -13.87 -6.15
N PRO A 145 -4.13 -13.41 -7.38
CA PRO A 145 -5.36 -12.67 -7.70
C PRO A 145 -6.63 -13.40 -7.25
N GLN A 146 -6.73 -14.72 -7.46
CA GLN A 146 -7.89 -15.52 -7.07
C GLN A 146 -8.16 -15.49 -5.55
N VAL A 147 -7.14 -15.32 -4.74
CA VAL A 147 -7.30 -15.15 -3.28
C VAL A 147 -7.70 -13.73 -2.95
N ARG A 148 -7.11 -12.72 -3.62
CA ARG A 148 -7.45 -11.31 -3.44
C ARG A 148 -8.89 -11.00 -3.84
N ASP A 149 -9.39 -11.64 -4.91
CA ASP A 149 -10.75 -11.46 -5.42
C ASP A 149 -11.85 -11.97 -4.45
N LYS A 150 -11.50 -12.77 -3.45
CA LYS A 150 -12.45 -13.19 -2.39
C LYS A 150 -12.86 -12.01 -1.48
N ASN A 151 -12.01 -10.99 -1.38
CA ASN A 151 -12.29 -9.73 -0.68
C ASN A 151 -11.59 -8.59 -1.41
N PRO A 152 -12.10 -8.18 -2.61
CA PRO A 152 -11.35 -7.32 -3.51
C PRO A 152 -11.01 -5.95 -2.90
N TYR A 153 -11.94 -5.35 -2.17
CA TYR A 153 -11.71 -4.05 -1.53
C TYR A 153 -10.80 -4.14 -0.31
N GLY A 154 -10.92 -5.19 0.50
CA GLY A 154 -10.05 -5.42 1.64
C GLY A 154 -8.64 -5.90 1.26
N SER A 155 -8.44 -6.33 0.01
CA SER A 155 -7.15 -6.70 -0.58
C SER A 155 -6.54 -5.58 -1.42
N PHE A 156 -7.17 -4.41 -1.47
CA PHE A 156 -6.60 -3.24 -2.15
C PHE A 156 -5.29 -2.83 -1.49
N SER A 157 -4.29 -2.49 -2.30
CA SER A 157 -3.01 -1.94 -1.86
C SER A 157 -2.54 -0.88 -2.83
N ALA A 158 -2.13 0.27 -2.32
CA ALA A 158 -1.59 1.37 -3.10
C ALA A 158 -0.12 1.18 -3.51
N PHE A 159 0.49 0.07 -3.12
CA PHE A 159 1.87 -0.26 -3.45
C PHE A 159 2.11 -0.41 -4.97
N ASN A 160 1.13 -1.00 -5.67
CA ASN A 160 1.21 -1.32 -7.10
C ASN A 160 -0.21 -1.43 -7.67
N PHE A 161 -0.78 -0.33 -8.13
CA PHE A 161 -2.12 -0.32 -8.72
C PHE A 161 -2.24 0.73 -9.83
N MET A 162 -3.13 0.46 -10.78
CA MET A 162 -3.51 1.40 -11.82
C MET A 162 -4.99 1.75 -11.70
N ILE A 163 -5.33 3.01 -11.96
CA ILE A 163 -6.69 3.51 -11.91
C ILE A 163 -6.94 4.50 -13.04
N ARG A 164 -8.14 4.52 -13.60
CA ARG A 164 -8.55 5.57 -14.53
C ARG A 164 -8.47 6.94 -13.84
N ARG A 165 -7.90 7.93 -14.52
CA ARG A 165 -7.68 9.26 -13.95
C ARG A 165 -8.99 9.94 -13.55
N ASP A 166 -10.04 9.87 -14.37
CA ASP A 166 -11.36 10.43 -14.04
C ASP A 166 -11.92 9.84 -12.75
N VAL A 167 -11.86 8.52 -12.59
CA VAL A 167 -12.29 7.83 -11.35
C VAL A 167 -11.46 8.27 -10.15
N PHE A 168 -10.13 8.38 -10.29
CA PHE A 168 -9.27 8.81 -9.19
C PHE A 168 -9.58 10.24 -8.75
N CYS A 169 -9.80 11.15 -9.70
CA CYS A 169 -10.13 12.56 -9.43
C CYS A 169 -11.47 12.76 -8.72
N ASP A 170 -12.36 11.77 -8.76
CA ASP A 170 -13.63 11.81 -8.03
C ASP A 170 -13.51 11.35 -6.57
N ILE A 171 -12.48 10.55 -6.24
CA ILE A 171 -12.39 9.89 -4.92
C ILE A 171 -11.20 10.32 -4.08
N TYR A 172 -10.02 10.54 -4.64
CA TYR A 172 -8.77 10.88 -3.98
C TYR A 172 -8.48 10.04 -2.70
N PHE A 173 -7.22 9.96 -2.29
CA PHE A 173 -6.87 9.46 -0.97
C PHE A 173 -7.27 10.47 0.11
N SER A 174 -7.76 9.97 1.27
CA SER A 174 -8.08 10.84 2.41
C SER A 174 -6.82 11.48 2.99
N GLU A 175 -6.74 12.82 2.95
CA GLU A 175 -5.61 13.60 3.49
C GLU A 175 -5.74 13.87 5.00
N LYS A 176 -6.87 13.49 5.61
CA LYS A 176 -7.13 13.71 7.04
C LYS A 176 -6.33 12.78 7.95
N MET A 177 -5.69 11.76 7.38
CA MET A 177 -4.84 10.82 8.11
C MET A 177 -3.39 11.27 8.00
N LEU A 178 -2.88 11.88 9.05
CA LEU A 178 -1.48 12.29 9.17
C LEU A 178 -0.59 11.15 9.70
N GLU A 179 -1.18 10.11 10.29
CA GLU A 179 -0.45 8.97 10.86
C GLU A 179 -0.33 7.83 9.85
N TYR A 180 0.69 6.99 10.06
CA TYR A 180 1.00 5.84 9.22
C TYR A 180 -0.09 4.76 9.27
N GLY A 181 -0.54 4.32 8.09
CA GLY A 181 -1.33 3.11 7.90
C GLY A 181 -2.82 3.35 7.66
N HIS A 182 -3.43 2.40 6.95
CA HIS A 182 -4.86 2.36 6.60
C HIS A 182 -5.35 3.38 5.56
N GLU A 183 -4.48 4.18 4.91
CA GLU A 183 -4.86 4.98 3.75
C GLU A 183 -5.41 4.08 2.62
N ASP A 184 -4.77 2.94 2.40
CA ASP A 184 -5.19 1.93 1.42
C ASP A 184 -6.54 1.32 1.78
N THR A 185 -6.72 1.00 3.07
CA THR A 185 -7.98 0.46 3.60
C THR A 185 -9.14 1.42 3.36
N LEU A 186 -8.95 2.72 3.68
CA LEU A 186 -9.97 3.73 3.46
C LEU A 186 -10.26 3.94 1.97
N PHE A 187 -9.24 3.92 1.12
CA PHE A 187 -9.43 4.04 -0.31
C PHE A 187 -10.19 2.82 -0.88
N GLY A 188 -9.84 1.60 -0.46
CA GLY A 188 -10.58 0.39 -0.83
C GLY A 188 -12.04 0.43 -0.38
N LEU A 189 -12.34 0.93 0.81
CA LEU A 189 -13.71 1.12 1.28
C LEU A 189 -14.46 2.19 0.48
N GLU A 190 -13.80 3.29 0.09
CA GLU A 190 -14.41 4.32 -0.75
C GLU A 190 -14.79 3.77 -2.13
N LEU A 191 -13.91 2.96 -2.74
CA LEU A 191 -14.22 2.23 -3.98
C LEU A 191 -15.46 1.35 -3.81
N LYS A 192 -15.53 0.61 -2.68
CA LYS A 192 -16.69 -0.23 -2.36
C LYS A 192 -17.99 0.56 -2.23
N TYR A 193 -17.98 1.67 -1.48
CA TYR A 193 -19.17 2.50 -1.27
C TYR A 193 -19.67 3.14 -2.56
N ARG A 194 -18.77 3.41 -3.50
CA ARG A 194 -19.13 3.95 -4.82
C ARG A 194 -19.42 2.86 -5.87
N ASN A 195 -19.39 1.58 -5.49
CA ASN A 195 -19.58 0.44 -6.38
C ASN A 195 -18.62 0.46 -7.58
N ILE A 196 -17.35 0.84 -7.35
CA ILE A 196 -16.30 0.83 -8.36
C ILE A 196 -15.57 -0.50 -8.25
N ASP A 197 -15.64 -1.33 -9.28
CA ASP A 197 -15.04 -2.66 -9.29
C ASP A 197 -13.51 -2.58 -9.32
N ILE A 198 -12.88 -3.49 -8.57
CA ILE A 198 -11.44 -3.72 -8.59
C ILE A 198 -11.17 -5.06 -9.27
N MET A 199 -10.29 -5.06 -10.27
CA MET A 199 -9.75 -6.27 -10.87
C MET A 199 -8.35 -6.53 -10.34
N HIS A 200 -8.15 -7.65 -9.67
CA HIS A 200 -6.82 -8.11 -9.26
C HIS A 200 -6.17 -8.89 -10.38
N ILE A 201 -4.99 -8.45 -10.82
CA ILE A 201 -4.25 -9.10 -11.90
C ILE A 201 -2.93 -9.70 -11.39
N ASP A 202 -2.41 -10.72 -12.08
CA ASP A 202 -1.10 -11.29 -11.78
C ASP A 202 0.00 -10.44 -12.43
N ASN A 203 0.27 -9.29 -11.80
CA ASN A 203 1.28 -8.33 -12.24
C ASN A 203 2.07 -7.75 -11.07
N PRO A 204 2.71 -8.61 -10.25
CA PRO A 204 3.35 -8.15 -9.02
C PRO A 204 4.61 -7.32 -9.28
N ALA A 205 4.87 -6.40 -8.34
CA ALA A 205 6.16 -5.77 -8.17
C ALA A 205 6.87 -6.33 -6.92
N TYR A 206 8.20 -6.44 -6.95
CA TYR A 206 9.01 -6.77 -5.79
C TYR A 206 9.03 -5.61 -4.81
N HIS A 207 8.77 -5.88 -3.54
CA HIS A 207 8.95 -4.93 -2.46
C HIS A 207 10.39 -4.99 -1.97
N MET A 208 11.15 -3.92 -2.21
CA MET A 208 12.58 -3.85 -1.93
C MET A 208 12.91 -3.11 -0.63
N GLY A 209 12.02 -2.26 -0.15
CA GLY A 209 12.14 -1.49 1.10
C GLY A 209 11.88 -2.34 2.34
N ILE A 210 12.81 -3.23 2.66
CA ILE A 210 12.66 -4.17 3.78
C ILE A 210 13.16 -3.52 5.07
N ASP A 211 12.23 -3.18 5.94
CA ASP A 211 12.49 -2.69 7.28
C ASP A 211 13.19 -3.74 8.16
N SER A 212 13.94 -3.29 9.14
CA SER A 212 14.39 -4.14 10.25
C SER A 212 13.21 -4.72 11.01
N GLY A 213 13.39 -5.82 11.74
CA GLY A 213 12.33 -6.39 12.57
C GLY A 213 11.79 -5.39 13.59
N GLU A 214 12.64 -4.53 14.15
CA GLU A 214 12.25 -3.49 15.12
C GLU A 214 11.40 -2.41 14.47
N ASP A 215 11.85 -1.82 13.35
CA ASP A 215 11.10 -0.79 12.63
C ASP A 215 9.76 -1.31 12.12
N PHE A 216 9.75 -2.55 11.60
CA PHE A 216 8.53 -3.18 11.14
C PHE A 216 7.51 -3.36 12.27
N MET A 217 7.95 -3.76 13.47
CA MET A 217 7.06 -3.90 14.63
C MET A 217 6.61 -2.55 15.18
N GLU A 218 7.43 -1.48 15.09
CA GLU A 218 6.97 -0.12 15.42
C GLU A 218 5.90 0.37 14.44
N LYS A 219 6.13 0.24 13.14
CA LYS A 219 5.14 0.57 12.10
C LYS A 219 3.85 -0.24 12.28
N THR A 220 3.97 -1.54 12.62
CA THR A 220 2.82 -2.39 12.91
C THR A 220 2.02 -1.89 14.12
N ALA A 221 2.69 -1.49 15.18
CA ALA A 221 2.04 -0.94 16.36
C ALA A 221 1.27 0.35 16.03
N THR A 222 1.92 1.29 15.33
CA THR A 222 1.29 2.54 14.87
C THR A 222 0.08 2.26 13.96
N ALA A 223 0.19 1.32 13.02
CA ALA A 223 -0.92 0.95 12.15
C ALA A 223 -2.13 0.39 12.95
N VAL A 224 -1.89 -0.43 14.00
CA VAL A 224 -2.98 -0.92 14.86
C VAL A 224 -3.62 0.21 15.66
N ASP A 225 -2.83 1.18 16.13
CA ASP A 225 -3.35 2.35 16.85
C ASP A 225 -4.22 3.23 15.93
N SER A 226 -3.76 3.46 14.69
CA SER A 226 -4.53 4.15 13.65
C SER A 226 -5.84 3.41 13.34
N LEU A 227 -5.80 2.08 13.24
CA LEU A 227 -7.01 1.26 13.07
C LEU A 227 -7.99 1.44 14.22
N ALA A 228 -7.51 1.44 15.48
CA ALA A 228 -8.35 1.66 16.65
C ALA A 228 -9.07 3.02 16.59
N ALA A 229 -8.36 4.07 16.20
CA ALA A 229 -8.92 5.41 16.02
C ALA A 229 -9.99 5.45 14.90
N LEU A 230 -9.75 4.77 13.77
CA LEU A 230 -10.70 4.68 12.67
C LEU A 230 -11.97 3.90 13.06
N ILE A 231 -11.83 2.80 13.80
CA ILE A 231 -12.97 2.04 14.34
C ILE A 231 -13.79 2.91 15.28
N GLN A 232 -13.14 3.65 16.18
CA GLN A 232 -13.82 4.54 17.11
C GLN A 232 -14.54 5.69 16.40
N ALA A 233 -13.99 6.18 15.28
CA ALA A 233 -14.59 7.19 14.42
C ALA A 233 -15.70 6.63 13.51
N GLY A 234 -15.98 5.32 13.54
CA GLY A 234 -16.99 4.68 12.70
C GLY A 234 -16.66 4.61 11.21
N LYS A 235 -15.37 4.77 10.84
CA LYS A 235 -14.91 4.83 9.45
C LYS A 235 -14.52 3.47 8.86
N ILE A 236 -14.45 2.43 9.67
CA ILE A 236 -14.06 1.07 9.30
C ILE A 236 -15.24 0.12 9.53
N ASP A 237 -15.45 -0.77 8.59
CA ASP A 237 -16.44 -1.84 8.69
C ASP A 237 -15.82 -3.21 8.99
N GLU A 238 -16.68 -4.25 9.07
CA GLU A 238 -16.27 -5.62 9.42
C GLU A 238 -15.53 -6.36 8.30
N ASP A 239 -15.29 -5.75 7.15
CA ASP A 239 -14.47 -6.32 6.08
C ASP A 239 -13.01 -6.46 6.52
N ILE A 240 -12.59 -5.62 7.49
CA ILE A 240 -11.27 -5.72 8.10
C ILE A 240 -11.23 -6.89 9.08
N THR A 241 -10.51 -7.95 8.74
CA THR A 241 -10.46 -9.20 9.51
C THR A 241 -10.09 -8.99 10.98
N LEU A 242 -9.10 -8.14 11.27
CA LEU A 242 -8.69 -7.85 12.65
C LEU A 242 -9.83 -7.23 13.46
N PHE A 243 -10.56 -6.29 12.87
CA PHE A 243 -11.71 -5.66 13.53
C PHE A 243 -12.87 -6.65 13.72
N ARG A 244 -13.17 -7.48 12.71
CA ARG A 244 -14.21 -8.51 12.81
C ARG A 244 -13.93 -9.49 13.96
N VAL A 245 -12.69 -9.98 14.07
CA VAL A 245 -12.28 -10.87 15.17
C VAL A 245 -12.40 -10.15 16.52
N TYR A 246 -11.89 -8.92 16.63
CA TYR A 246 -12.01 -8.11 17.84
C TYR A 246 -13.46 -7.93 18.27
N ARG A 247 -14.39 -7.62 17.35
CA ARG A 247 -15.83 -7.49 17.65
C ARG A 247 -16.45 -8.77 18.22
N ILE A 248 -16.09 -9.92 17.66
CA ILE A 248 -16.57 -11.21 18.18
C ILE A 248 -16.11 -11.38 19.63
N LEU A 249 -14.84 -11.18 19.89
CA LEU A 249 -14.27 -11.34 21.23
C LEU A 249 -14.81 -10.30 22.22
N GLN A 250 -15.12 -9.10 21.75
CA GLN A 250 -15.73 -8.05 22.56
C GLN A 250 -17.14 -8.44 23.04
N LYS A 251 -17.95 -9.09 22.19
CA LYS A 251 -19.30 -9.58 22.57
C LYS A 251 -19.27 -10.56 23.75
N PHE A 252 -18.17 -11.33 23.88
CA PHE A 252 -17.98 -12.30 24.97
C PHE A 252 -17.16 -11.74 26.14
N GLY A 253 -16.78 -10.46 26.12
CA GLY A 253 -15.94 -9.86 27.16
C GLY A 253 -14.46 -10.27 27.13
N ILE A 254 -14.04 -11.14 26.20
CA ILE A 254 -12.68 -11.69 26.08
C ILE A 254 -11.64 -10.60 25.82
N HIS A 255 -12.03 -9.50 25.16
CA HIS A 255 -11.14 -8.36 24.90
C HIS A 255 -10.53 -7.76 26.19
N MET A 256 -11.19 -7.88 27.34
CA MET A 256 -10.64 -7.43 28.63
C MET A 256 -9.47 -8.29 29.07
N ILE A 257 -9.55 -9.60 28.87
CA ILE A 257 -8.44 -10.53 29.14
C ILE A 257 -7.27 -10.23 28.21
N LEU A 258 -7.55 -10.03 26.92
CA LEU A 258 -6.52 -9.67 25.93
C LEU A 258 -5.83 -8.36 26.27
N ARG A 259 -6.55 -7.39 26.82
CA ARG A 259 -5.98 -6.13 27.32
C ARG A 259 -4.99 -6.35 28.46
N LEU A 260 -5.33 -7.19 29.42
CA LEU A 260 -4.43 -7.56 30.53
C LEU A 260 -3.19 -8.31 30.01
N LEU A 261 -3.38 -9.24 29.09
CA LEU A 261 -2.29 -9.96 28.42
C LEU A 261 -1.37 -9.01 27.65
N HIS A 262 -1.93 -8.01 26.96
CA HIS A 262 -1.12 -6.98 26.30
C HIS A 262 -0.28 -6.19 27.30
N ALA A 263 -0.87 -5.78 28.44
CA ALA A 263 -0.14 -5.04 29.48
C ALA A 263 1.01 -5.85 30.07
N ALA A 264 0.81 -7.16 30.26
CA ALA A 264 1.81 -8.04 30.85
C ALA A 264 2.89 -8.49 29.85
N PHE A 265 2.52 -8.82 28.62
CA PHE A 265 3.39 -9.53 27.67
C PHE A 265 3.61 -8.80 26.34
N GLY A 266 2.87 -7.74 26.04
CA GLY A 266 2.89 -7.08 24.72
C GLY A 266 4.29 -6.65 24.26
N ASN A 267 5.07 -6.04 25.14
CA ASN A 267 6.46 -5.64 24.84
C ASN A 267 7.38 -6.83 24.63
N GLY A 268 7.21 -7.91 25.42
CA GLY A 268 7.98 -9.14 25.27
C GLY A 268 7.71 -9.82 23.93
N ILE A 269 6.43 -9.90 23.53
CA ILE A 269 6.01 -10.45 22.23
C ILE A 269 6.58 -9.60 21.10
N LYS A 270 6.47 -8.26 21.19
CA LYS A 270 7.01 -7.32 20.18
C LYS A 270 8.51 -7.55 19.96
N LYS A 271 9.30 -7.56 21.04
CA LYS A 271 10.76 -7.80 20.98
C LYS A 271 11.10 -9.20 20.47
N GLY A 272 10.37 -10.23 20.91
CA GLY A 272 10.59 -11.61 20.48
C GLY A 272 10.27 -11.82 18.99
N LEU A 273 9.28 -11.11 18.44
CA LEU A 273 8.99 -11.09 17.01
C LEU A 273 10.07 -10.35 16.24
N ALA A 274 10.45 -9.15 16.69
CA ALA A 274 11.46 -8.31 16.03
C ALA A 274 12.80 -9.03 15.90
N SER A 275 13.20 -9.79 16.92
CA SER A 275 14.43 -10.57 16.94
C SER A 275 14.33 -11.97 16.31
N GLY A 276 13.17 -12.36 15.81
CA GLY A 276 12.93 -13.64 15.15
C GLY A 276 12.82 -14.86 16.08
N TYR A 277 12.81 -14.66 17.42
CA TYR A 277 12.67 -15.75 18.40
C TYR A 277 11.26 -16.34 18.47
N LEU A 278 10.22 -15.53 18.15
CA LEU A 278 8.85 -15.99 18.22
C LEU A 278 8.32 -16.39 16.83
N PRO A 279 7.53 -17.48 16.75
CA PRO A 279 6.84 -17.87 15.53
C PRO A 279 5.87 -16.80 15.03
N LEU A 280 5.64 -16.75 13.70
CA LEU A 280 4.77 -15.76 13.05
C LEU A 280 3.32 -15.76 13.56
N PHE A 281 2.83 -16.86 14.14
CA PHE A 281 1.52 -16.89 14.79
C PHE A 281 1.36 -15.75 15.83
N PHE A 282 2.43 -15.42 16.56
CA PHE A 282 2.41 -14.32 17.53
C PHE A 282 2.24 -12.94 16.88
N PHE A 283 2.46 -12.79 15.58
CA PHE A 283 2.26 -11.52 14.89
C PHE A 283 0.77 -11.12 14.86
N ASP A 284 -0.12 -12.04 14.48
CA ASP A 284 -1.56 -11.75 14.48
C ASP A 284 -2.10 -11.64 15.91
N LEU A 285 -1.58 -12.46 16.84
CA LEU A 285 -1.90 -12.34 18.25
C LEU A 285 -1.48 -10.96 18.81
N TYR A 286 -0.26 -10.48 18.51
CA TYR A 286 0.20 -9.15 18.93
C TYR A 286 -0.73 -8.04 18.45
N LYS A 287 -1.13 -8.05 17.18
CA LYS A 287 -2.07 -7.06 16.64
C LYS A 287 -3.40 -7.06 17.37
N LEU A 288 -3.92 -8.25 17.67
CA LEU A 288 -5.18 -8.40 18.39
C LEU A 288 -5.07 -7.92 19.86
N LEU A 289 -3.98 -8.26 20.54
CA LEU A 289 -3.67 -7.78 21.89
C LEU A 289 -3.54 -6.24 21.90
N ARG A 290 -2.80 -5.68 20.95
CA ARG A 290 -2.62 -4.22 20.81
C ARG A 290 -3.94 -3.52 20.57
N LEU A 291 -4.78 -4.02 19.64
CA LEU A 291 -6.10 -3.46 19.38
C LEU A 291 -6.98 -3.52 20.64
N SER A 292 -6.91 -4.62 21.41
CA SER A 292 -7.67 -4.79 22.65
C SER A 292 -7.19 -3.86 23.78
N SER A 293 -5.99 -3.30 23.71
CA SER A 293 -5.50 -2.33 24.70
C SER A 293 -6.21 -0.97 24.60
N HIS A 294 -6.80 -0.67 23.45
CA HIS A 294 -7.59 0.53 23.24
C HIS A 294 -9.01 0.37 23.80
N SER A 295 -9.53 1.43 24.45
CA SER A 295 -10.91 1.46 24.96
C SER A 295 -11.88 1.82 23.84
N ILE A 296 -12.09 0.90 22.89
CA ILE A 296 -12.95 1.15 21.75
C ILE A 296 -14.42 1.01 22.16
N LYS A 297 -15.14 2.13 22.16
CA LYS A 297 -16.59 2.16 22.30
C LYS A 297 -17.19 2.08 20.90
N ILE A 298 -17.68 0.90 20.52
CA ILE A 298 -18.39 0.76 19.25
C ILE A 298 -19.76 1.38 19.43
N GLY A 299 -19.95 2.61 18.90
CA GLY A 299 -21.26 3.24 18.81
C GLY A 299 -22.21 2.38 17.96
N ARG A 300 -23.50 2.39 18.29
CA ARG A 300 -24.51 1.86 17.35
C ARG A 300 -24.35 2.63 16.04
N ARG A 301 -24.24 1.91 14.90
CA ARG A 301 -24.31 2.56 13.57
C ARG A 301 -25.47 3.53 13.60
N MET A 302 -25.23 4.80 13.27
CA MET A 302 -26.34 5.63 12.82
C MET A 302 -26.79 5.05 11.47
N PRO A 303 -28.09 4.96 11.26
CA PRO A 303 -28.71 4.38 10.07
C PRO A 303 -28.29 5.11 8.79
#